data_246df99a0e0e6aed423100685d88188d
#
_entry.id   246df99a0e0e6aed423100685d88188d
#
_cell.length_a   1.000
_cell.length_b   1.000
_cell.length_c   1.000
_cell.angle_alpha   90.00
_cell.angle_beta   90.00
_cell.angle_gamma   90.00
#
_symmetry.space_group_name_H-M   'P 1'
#
loop_
_entity.id
_entity.type
_entity.pdbx_description
1 polymer ?
#
loop_
_entity_poly.entity_id
_entity_poly.type
_entity_poly.pdbx_seq_one_letter_code
_entity_poly.pdbx_strand_id
1 'polypeptide(L)'
;MTTFSLEKELKENSYPGRGIVIGRSADGKHAVTAYFIMGRSENSRNRIFVEDGEGIRTQAFDPSKLTDPSLIIYAPVRVLGNKTIVTNGDQTDTIYEGMDRQLTFEQSLRSREFEPVAPNYTPRISGVLHVENGKFNYAMSILKSNNGNPDSCLRYTFAYENAAAGQGRFIHTYKCDGNPLPSFEGEPKLVEIPSDIDEFTDLLWKSLNQDNKVSLFVRFIDIETGKYESRIVNKNK
;
A
#
# COMPACT_ATOMS: atom_id res chain seq x y z
N MET A 1 -14.20 -8.79 16.69
CA MET A 1 -12.98 -8.77 15.87
C MET A 1 -11.92 -8.03 16.69
N THR A 2 -10.71 -8.56 16.79
CA THR A 2 -9.66 -7.94 17.61
C THR A 2 -9.02 -6.79 16.81
N THR A 3 -8.95 -5.59 17.41
CA THR A 3 -8.21 -4.46 16.84
C THR A 3 -6.71 -4.63 17.15
N PHE A 4 -5.86 -4.50 16.16
CA PHE A 4 -4.41 -4.59 16.30
C PHE A 4 -3.82 -3.18 16.43
N SER A 5 -2.88 -3.01 17.34
CA SER A 5 -2.06 -1.80 17.37
C SER A 5 -1.09 -1.83 16.20
N LEU A 6 -1.24 -0.88 15.27
CA LEU A 6 -0.37 -0.78 14.10
C LEU A 6 1.09 -0.52 14.50
N GLU A 7 1.30 0.27 15.57
CA GLU A 7 2.61 0.50 16.16
C GLU A 7 3.28 -0.80 16.60
N LYS A 8 2.55 -1.63 17.35
CA LYS A 8 3.05 -2.93 17.83
C LYS A 8 3.35 -3.87 16.67
N GLU A 9 2.40 -4.01 15.72
CA GLU A 9 2.57 -4.86 14.54
C GLU A 9 3.83 -4.52 13.73
N LEU A 10 4.11 -3.22 13.53
CA LEU A 10 5.27 -2.78 12.76
C LEU A 10 6.58 -2.88 13.55
N LYS A 11 6.56 -2.70 14.88
CA LYS A 11 7.74 -2.86 15.72
C LYS A 11 8.14 -4.34 15.90
N GLU A 12 7.17 -5.23 15.99
CA GLU A 12 7.41 -6.68 16.16
C GLU A 12 7.75 -7.37 14.82
N ASN A 13 7.36 -6.80 13.69
CA ASN A 13 7.68 -7.34 12.37
C ASN A 13 8.79 -6.51 11.69
N SER A 14 10.02 -7.01 11.73
CA SER A 14 11.17 -6.31 11.15
C SER A 14 11.09 -6.12 9.62
N TYR A 15 10.28 -6.93 8.92
CA TYR A 15 10.16 -6.86 7.45
C TYR A 15 8.78 -7.25 6.92
N PRO A 16 7.74 -6.44 7.10
CA PRO A 16 6.46 -6.63 6.40
C PRO A 16 6.56 -6.37 4.88
N GLY A 17 7.69 -5.84 4.41
CA GLY A 17 7.96 -5.55 3.00
C GLY A 17 7.31 -4.26 2.52
N ARG A 18 6.17 -4.34 1.87
CA ARG A 18 5.33 -3.20 1.49
C ARG A 18 4.02 -3.31 2.26
N GLY A 19 3.48 -2.18 2.68
CA GLY A 19 2.24 -2.17 3.43
C GLY A 19 1.30 -1.07 2.98
N ILE A 20 0.01 -1.39 2.94
CA ILE A 20 -1.09 -0.46 2.64
C ILE A 20 -2.02 -0.43 3.84
N VAL A 21 -2.33 0.76 4.32
CA VAL A 21 -3.42 1.01 5.29
C VAL A 21 -4.48 1.83 4.59
N ILE A 22 -5.75 1.43 4.72
CA ILE A 22 -6.90 2.21 4.25
C ILE A 22 -7.97 2.19 5.34
N GLY A 23 -8.60 3.35 5.60
CA GLY A 23 -9.69 3.45 6.56
C GLY A 23 -10.20 4.87 6.77
N ARG A 24 -10.76 5.12 7.95
CA ARG A 24 -11.37 6.40 8.31
C ARG A 24 -10.68 6.98 9.54
N SER A 25 -10.40 8.28 9.52
CA SER A 25 -9.83 9.01 10.66
C SER A 25 -10.71 8.93 11.91
N ALA A 26 -10.13 9.12 13.09
CA ALA A 26 -10.85 8.99 14.37
C ALA A 26 -11.94 10.06 14.54
N ASP A 27 -11.77 11.25 13.94
CA ASP A 27 -12.81 12.29 13.90
C ASP A 27 -13.93 12.00 12.87
N GLY A 28 -13.76 10.94 12.08
CA GLY A 28 -14.72 10.50 11.07
C GLY A 28 -14.79 11.36 9.81
N LYS A 29 -13.91 12.36 9.63
CA LYS A 29 -14.00 13.31 8.54
C LYS A 29 -13.21 12.93 7.29
N HIS A 30 -12.17 12.11 7.45
CA HIS A 30 -11.26 11.80 6.35
C HIS A 30 -11.27 10.32 5.99
N ALA A 31 -11.29 10.05 4.69
CA ALA A 31 -10.82 8.78 4.15
C ALA A 31 -9.29 8.82 4.13
N VAL A 32 -8.66 7.78 4.65
CA VAL A 32 -7.22 7.74 4.88
C VAL A 32 -6.59 6.60 4.10
N THR A 33 -5.45 6.87 3.45
CA THR A 33 -4.57 5.82 2.94
C THR A 33 -3.13 6.11 3.33
N ALA A 34 -2.38 5.04 3.63
CA ALA A 34 -0.95 5.09 3.77
C ALA A 34 -0.31 3.94 2.99
N TYR A 35 0.86 4.21 2.42
CA TYR A 35 1.67 3.23 1.74
C TYR A 35 3.14 3.39 2.11
N PHE A 36 3.78 2.29 2.52
CA PHE A 36 5.21 2.31 2.77
C PHE A 36 5.95 1.21 1.98
N ILE A 37 7.21 1.48 1.70
CA ILE A 37 8.15 0.51 1.16
C ILE A 37 9.31 0.29 2.12
N MET A 38 9.74 -0.97 2.19
CA MET A 38 10.95 -1.40 2.85
C MET A 38 11.85 -2.14 1.86
N GLY A 39 13.14 -2.21 2.13
CA GLY A 39 14.12 -2.88 1.28
C GLY A 39 15.21 -3.55 2.10
N ARG A 40 15.66 -4.75 1.69
CA ARG A 40 16.81 -5.45 2.28
C ARG A 40 18.07 -5.37 1.40
N SER A 41 17.91 -5.32 0.07
CA SER A 41 19.03 -5.17 -0.87
C SER A 41 19.37 -3.70 -1.13
N GLU A 42 20.58 -3.43 -1.60
CA GLU A 42 21.01 -2.09 -1.99
C GLU A 42 20.09 -1.49 -3.05
N ASN A 43 19.78 -2.24 -4.10
CA ASN A 43 18.86 -1.80 -5.16
C ASN A 43 17.46 -1.49 -4.62
N SER A 44 16.91 -2.32 -3.73
CA SER A 44 15.59 -2.07 -3.13
C SER A 44 15.56 -0.86 -2.18
N ARG A 45 16.69 -0.49 -1.57
CA ARG A 45 16.85 0.68 -0.70
C ARG A 45 17.14 1.97 -1.47
N ASN A 46 17.60 1.86 -2.72
CA ASN A 46 17.94 2.99 -3.59
C ASN A 46 16.69 3.64 -4.21
N ARG A 47 15.71 3.98 -3.39
CA ARG A 47 14.43 4.55 -3.83
C ARG A 47 13.98 5.70 -2.95
N ILE A 48 13.24 6.60 -3.56
CA ILE A 48 12.47 7.66 -2.92
C ILE A 48 11.08 7.74 -3.55
N PHE A 49 10.10 8.28 -2.82
CA PHE A 49 8.85 8.76 -3.38
C PHE A 49 8.97 10.21 -3.79
N VAL A 50 8.44 10.52 -4.96
CA VAL A 50 8.29 11.89 -5.45
C VAL A 50 6.84 12.11 -5.91
N GLU A 51 6.38 13.34 -5.83
CA GLU A 51 5.07 13.72 -6.34
C GLU A 51 5.00 13.52 -7.86
N ASP A 52 3.84 13.06 -8.34
CA ASP A 52 3.55 12.85 -9.76
C ASP A 52 2.07 13.18 -10.02
N GLY A 53 1.81 14.43 -10.37
CA GLY A 53 0.45 14.97 -10.44
C GLY A 53 -0.27 14.86 -9.09
N GLU A 54 -1.46 14.27 -9.08
CA GLU A 54 -2.20 13.99 -7.85
C GLU A 54 -1.74 12.69 -7.14
N GLY A 55 -0.83 11.93 -7.75
CA GLY A 55 -0.28 10.70 -7.20
C GLY A 55 1.17 10.84 -6.75
N ILE A 56 1.84 9.71 -6.68
CA ILE A 56 3.29 9.63 -6.45
C ILE A 56 3.91 8.57 -7.35
N ARG A 57 5.20 8.72 -7.64
CA ARG A 57 6.01 7.67 -8.28
C ARG A 57 7.24 7.35 -7.45
N THR A 58 7.77 6.16 -7.63
CA THR A 58 9.10 5.81 -7.15
C THR A 58 10.16 6.37 -8.10
N GLN A 59 11.29 6.75 -7.54
CA GLN A 59 12.47 7.19 -8.29
C GLN A 59 13.70 6.61 -7.63
N ALA A 60 14.75 6.30 -8.43
CA ALA A 60 16.04 5.98 -7.87
C ALA A 60 16.61 7.20 -7.12
N PHE A 61 17.08 7.00 -5.90
CA PHE A 61 17.80 8.04 -5.16
C PHE A 61 19.14 8.36 -5.81
N ASP A 62 19.89 7.30 -6.14
CA ASP A 62 21.14 7.40 -6.90
C ASP A 62 20.96 6.65 -8.23
N PRO A 63 20.76 7.36 -9.35
CA PRO A 63 20.57 6.73 -10.65
C PRO A 63 21.76 5.88 -11.11
N SER A 64 22.97 6.17 -10.66
CA SER A 64 24.18 5.41 -11.02
C SER A 64 24.19 3.99 -10.45
N LYS A 65 23.40 3.74 -9.39
CA LYS A 65 23.26 2.45 -8.71
C LYS A 65 22.02 1.66 -9.18
N LEU A 66 21.26 2.19 -10.13
CA LEU A 66 20.07 1.53 -10.64
C LEU A 66 20.45 0.39 -11.60
N THR A 67 20.26 -0.85 -11.17
CA THR A 67 20.62 -2.04 -11.98
C THR A 67 19.46 -2.53 -12.83
N ASP A 68 18.24 -2.60 -12.26
CA ASP A 68 17.03 -3.02 -12.96
C ASP A 68 15.83 -2.17 -12.48
N PRO A 69 15.27 -1.32 -13.33
CA PRO A 69 14.13 -0.48 -12.96
C PRO A 69 12.78 -1.23 -12.92
N SER A 70 12.65 -2.39 -13.55
CA SER A 70 11.37 -3.00 -13.90
C SER A 70 10.45 -3.28 -12.70
N LEU A 71 11.02 -3.65 -11.53
CA LEU A 71 10.25 -3.95 -10.32
C LEU A 71 10.33 -2.87 -9.24
N ILE A 72 11.09 -1.79 -9.49
CA ILE A 72 11.33 -0.77 -8.47
C ILE A 72 10.88 0.63 -8.88
N ILE A 73 10.71 0.90 -10.18
CA ILE A 73 10.22 2.17 -10.71
C ILE A 73 8.79 1.98 -11.21
N TYR A 74 7.83 2.58 -10.51
CA TYR A 74 6.40 2.53 -10.80
C TYR A 74 5.69 3.69 -10.09
N ALA A 75 4.42 3.92 -10.41
CA ALA A 75 3.56 4.86 -9.70
C ALA A 75 2.76 4.13 -8.60
N PRO A 76 3.17 4.16 -7.32
CA PRO A 76 2.42 3.45 -6.27
C PRO A 76 1.05 4.03 -6.02
N VAL A 77 0.84 5.31 -6.31
CA VAL A 77 -0.46 5.98 -6.12
C VAL A 77 -0.83 6.75 -7.37
N ARG A 78 -2.03 6.49 -7.88
CA ARG A 78 -2.68 7.24 -8.95
C ARG A 78 -4.10 7.62 -8.56
N VAL A 79 -4.58 8.73 -9.11
CA VAL A 79 -5.95 9.22 -8.90
C VAL A 79 -6.72 9.16 -10.21
N LEU A 80 -7.92 8.59 -10.17
CA LEU A 80 -8.86 8.54 -11.28
C LEU A 80 -10.19 9.16 -10.81
N GLY A 81 -10.39 10.44 -11.12
CA GLY A 81 -11.55 11.18 -10.61
C GLY A 81 -11.60 11.16 -9.08
N ASN A 82 -12.65 10.58 -8.51
CA ASN A 82 -12.85 10.46 -7.07
C ASN A 82 -12.28 9.16 -6.45
N LYS A 83 -11.42 8.46 -7.19
CA LYS A 83 -10.80 7.21 -6.75
C LYS A 83 -9.30 7.38 -6.58
N THR A 84 -8.77 6.99 -5.42
CA THR A 84 -7.33 6.87 -5.17
C THR A 84 -6.94 5.41 -5.21
N ILE A 85 -6.05 5.06 -6.13
CA ILE A 85 -5.52 3.70 -6.32
C ILE A 85 -4.14 3.66 -5.67
N VAL A 86 -3.86 2.64 -4.87
CA VAL A 86 -2.57 2.44 -4.18
C VAL A 86 -2.11 0.99 -4.32
N THR A 87 -0.85 0.77 -4.73
CA THR A 87 -0.29 -0.57 -4.92
C THR A 87 1.21 -0.63 -4.63
N ASN A 88 1.75 -1.84 -4.60
CA ASN A 88 3.19 -2.08 -4.43
C ASN A 88 3.95 -2.36 -5.73
N GLY A 89 3.38 -2.06 -6.90
CA GLY A 89 4.02 -2.32 -8.18
C GLY A 89 3.29 -1.68 -9.37
N ASP A 90 3.69 -2.06 -10.56
CA ASP A 90 3.16 -1.55 -11.84
C ASP A 90 1.68 -1.91 -12.11
N GLN A 91 1.08 -2.78 -11.30
CA GLN A 91 -0.35 -3.04 -11.39
C GLN A 91 -1.22 -1.81 -11.07
N THR A 92 -0.66 -0.72 -10.54
CA THR A 92 -1.37 0.56 -10.41
C THR A 92 -1.91 1.03 -11.75
N ASP A 93 -1.07 0.98 -12.79
CA ASP A 93 -1.45 1.39 -14.14
C ASP A 93 -2.51 0.46 -14.73
N THR A 94 -2.39 -0.85 -14.48
CA THR A 94 -3.39 -1.84 -14.89
C THR A 94 -4.76 -1.57 -14.26
N ILE A 95 -4.80 -1.24 -12.97
CA ILE A 95 -6.04 -0.89 -12.27
C ILE A 95 -6.59 0.43 -12.80
N TYR A 96 -5.74 1.44 -12.94
CA TYR A 96 -6.12 2.76 -13.46
C TYR A 96 -6.76 2.63 -14.84
N GLU A 97 -6.09 2.00 -15.80
CA GLU A 97 -6.59 1.81 -17.16
C GLU A 97 -7.85 0.94 -17.23
N GLY A 98 -7.90 -0.11 -16.41
CA GLY A 98 -9.09 -0.98 -16.33
C GLY A 98 -10.31 -0.22 -15.82
N MET A 99 -10.16 0.52 -14.72
CA MET A 99 -11.25 1.30 -14.14
C MET A 99 -11.65 2.50 -15.01
N ASP A 100 -10.72 3.11 -15.74
CA ASP A 100 -11.01 4.14 -16.74
C ASP A 100 -11.89 3.59 -17.88
N ARG A 101 -11.69 2.31 -18.24
CA ARG A 101 -12.55 1.55 -19.17
C ARG A 101 -13.78 0.93 -18.50
N GLN A 102 -14.14 1.37 -17.30
CA GLN A 102 -15.31 0.93 -16.52
C GLN A 102 -15.28 -0.53 -16.03
N LEU A 103 -14.13 -1.18 -16.01
CA LEU A 103 -13.98 -2.44 -15.30
C LEU A 103 -14.01 -2.22 -13.79
N THR A 104 -14.45 -3.21 -13.05
CA THR A 104 -14.33 -3.20 -11.58
C THR A 104 -12.87 -3.33 -11.15
N PHE A 105 -12.56 -2.98 -9.91
CA PHE A 105 -11.23 -3.18 -9.31
C PHE A 105 -10.73 -4.63 -9.46
N GLU A 106 -11.58 -5.60 -9.15
CA GLU A 106 -11.26 -7.02 -9.29
C GLU A 106 -11.04 -7.44 -10.75
N GLN A 107 -11.92 -6.98 -11.67
CA GLN A 107 -11.78 -7.28 -13.10
C GLN A 107 -10.47 -6.73 -13.67
N SER A 108 -10.08 -5.54 -13.26
CA SER A 108 -8.82 -4.90 -13.68
C SER A 108 -7.58 -5.72 -13.28
N LEU A 109 -7.64 -6.45 -12.17
CA LEU A 109 -6.54 -7.27 -11.68
C LEU A 109 -6.48 -8.68 -12.30
N ARG A 110 -7.43 -9.09 -13.13
CA ARG A 110 -7.48 -10.48 -13.66
C ARG A 110 -6.28 -10.87 -14.52
N SER A 111 -5.66 -9.90 -15.20
CA SER A 111 -4.48 -10.11 -16.03
C SER A 111 -3.16 -10.10 -15.24
N ARG A 112 -3.21 -9.87 -13.92
CA ARG A 112 -2.01 -9.75 -13.07
C ARG A 112 -1.89 -10.94 -12.13
N GLU A 113 -0.67 -11.24 -11.77
CA GLU A 113 -0.28 -12.25 -10.78
C GLU A 113 0.73 -11.64 -9.81
N PHE A 114 1.28 -12.43 -8.90
CA PHE A 114 2.41 -12.04 -8.05
C PHE A 114 3.68 -11.78 -8.89
N GLU A 115 4.72 -11.19 -8.29
CA GLU A 115 6.00 -10.98 -8.99
C GLU A 115 6.69 -12.33 -9.28
N PRO A 116 7.16 -12.59 -10.52
CA PRO A 116 7.64 -13.92 -10.93
C PRO A 116 9.04 -14.27 -10.42
N VAL A 117 9.59 -13.49 -9.48
CA VAL A 117 10.98 -13.64 -9.01
C VAL A 117 11.08 -14.63 -7.85
N ALA A 118 11.66 -15.81 -8.14
CA ALA A 118 11.96 -16.82 -7.14
C ALA A 118 13.05 -16.31 -6.15
N PRO A 119 13.08 -16.83 -4.90
CA PRO A 119 12.15 -17.79 -4.30
C PRO A 119 10.94 -17.10 -3.64
N ASN A 120 10.89 -15.77 -3.59
CA ASN A 120 9.92 -15.04 -2.77
C ASN A 120 8.56 -14.91 -3.43
N TYR A 121 8.49 -14.87 -4.78
CA TYR A 121 7.24 -14.63 -5.51
C TYR A 121 6.41 -13.54 -4.85
N THR A 122 7.02 -12.33 -4.73
CA THR A 122 6.48 -11.20 -3.94
C THR A 122 5.00 -10.97 -4.23
N PRO A 123 4.13 -11.00 -3.22
CA PRO A 123 2.72 -10.71 -3.43
C PRO A 123 2.49 -9.31 -3.98
N ARG A 124 1.52 -9.16 -4.88
CA ARG A 124 1.00 -7.86 -5.30
C ARG A 124 -0.16 -7.49 -4.38
N ILE A 125 0.01 -6.42 -3.63
CA ILE A 125 -1.04 -5.83 -2.80
C ILE A 125 -1.56 -4.57 -3.46
N SER A 126 -2.87 -4.36 -3.40
CA SER A 126 -3.52 -3.23 -4.03
C SER A 126 -4.68 -2.73 -3.16
N GLY A 127 -4.97 -1.45 -3.26
CA GLY A 127 -6.14 -0.84 -2.65
C GLY A 127 -6.75 0.21 -3.57
N VAL A 128 -8.05 0.44 -3.44
CA VAL A 128 -8.76 1.53 -4.06
C VAL A 128 -9.71 2.16 -3.03
N LEU A 129 -9.61 3.48 -2.87
CA LEU A 129 -10.55 4.29 -2.10
C LEU A 129 -11.48 5.01 -3.06
N HIS A 130 -12.75 5.08 -2.74
CA HIS A 130 -13.73 5.85 -3.46
C HIS A 130 -14.42 6.81 -2.51
N VAL A 131 -14.25 8.12 -2.73
CA VAL A 131 -14.86 9.20 -1.94
C VAL A 131 -15.81 9.99 -2.82
N GLU A 132 -17.09 9.94 -2.52
CA GLU A 132 -18.11 10.61 -3.33
C GLU A 132 -19.32 11.01 -2.50
N ASN A 133 -19.75 12.27 -2.62
CA ASN A 133 -21.00 12.78 -2.01
C ASN A 133 -21.11 12.50 -0.50
N GLY A 134 -20.06 12.76 0.27
CA GLY A 134 -20.03 12.52 1.72
C GLY A 134 -19.93 11.03 2.11
N LYS A 135 -19.72 10.15 1.14
CA LYS A 135 -19.59 8.70 1.35
C LYS A 135 -18.18 8.22 1.03
N PHE A 136 -17.78 7.17 1.72
CA PHE A 136 -16.49 6.54 1.56
C PHE A 136 -16.63 5.02 1.60
N ASN A 137 -16.06 4.36 0.61
CA ASN A 137 -15.85 2.93 0.59
C ASN A 137 -14.45 2.60 0.03
N TYR A 138 -14.00 1.39 0.25
CA TYR A 138 -12.72 0.94 -0.30
C TYR A 138 -12.67 -0.56 -0.49
N ALA A 139 -11.75 -1.01 -1.34
CA ALA A 139 -11.42 -2.40 -1.51
C ALA A 139 -9.90 -2.61 -1.46
N MET A 140 -9.49 -3.78 -0.99
CA MET A 140 -8.09 -4.23 -0.94
C MET A 140 -7.97 -5.58 -1.62
N SER A 141 -6.81 -5.85 -2.22
CA SER A 141 -6.53 -7.13 -2.90
C SER A 141 -5.12 -7.60 -2.62
N ILE A 142 -4.94 -8.91 -2.63
CA ILE A 142 -3.64 -9.56 -2.68
C ILE A 142 -3.65 -10.68 -3.73
N LEU A 143 -2.63 -10.65 -4.58
CA LEU A 143 -2.30 -11.71 -5.54
C LEU A 143 -1.01 -12.36 -5.05
N LYS A 144 -1.04 -13.64 -4.72
CA LYS A 144 0.12 -14.34 -4.17
C LYS A 144 0.25 -15.77 -4.69
N SER A 145 1.45 -16.30 -4.66
CA SER A 145 1.68 -17.71 -5.00
C SER A 145 1.00 -18.65 -4.01
N ASN A 146 0.53 -19.76 -4.48
CA ASN A 146 0.01 -20.84 -3.64
C ASN A 146 1.20 -21.64 -3.05
N ASN A 147 1.61 -21.28 -1.83
CA ASN A 147 2.74 -21.90 -1.13
C ASN A 147 4.05 -21.94 -1.95
N GLY A 148 4.36 -20.86 -2.67
CA GLY A 148 5.57 -20.77 -3.48
C GLY A 148 5.49 -21.50 -4.83
N ASN A 149 4.31 -21.99 -5.23
CA ASN A 149 4.12 -22.57 -6.56
C ASN A 149 4.03 -21.45 -7.61
N PRO A 150 4.96 -21.39 -8.60
CA PRO A 150 4.98 -20.37 -9.64
C PRO A 150 3.77 -20.44 -10.59
N ASP A 151 3.14 -21.59 -10.72
CA ASP A 151 2.06 -21.83 -11.68
C ASP A 151 0.65 -21.68 -11.04
N SER A 152 0.59 -21.27 -9.77
CA SER A 152 -0.67 -21.16 -9.04
C SER A 152 -0.79 -19.83 -8.28
N CYS A 153 -1.67 -18.95 -8.75
CA CYS A 153 -1.95 -17.66 -8.15
C CYS A 153 -3.23 -17.69 -7.32
N LEU A 154 -3.11 -17.37 -6.03
CA LEU A 154 -4.25 -17.10 -5.15
C LEU A 154 -4.64 -15.63 -5.26
N ARG A 155 -5.93 -15.34 -5.42
CA ARG A 155 -6.50 -14.01 -5.62
C ARG A 155 -7.55 -13.74 -4.55
N TYR A 156 -7.31 -12.76 -3.70
CA TYR A 156 -8.26 -12.34 -2.68
C TYR A 156 -8.61 -10.87 -2.86
N THR A 157 -9.88 -10.55 -2.77
CA THR A 157 -10.40 -9.19 -2.75
C THR A 157 -11.29 -9.02 -1.53
N PHE A 158 -11.10 -7.93 -0.79
CA PHE A 158 -11.82 -7.56 0.42
C PHE A 158 -12.45 -6.20 0.18
N ALA A 159 -13.78 -6.12 0.27
CA ALA A 159 -14.52 -4.89 0.11
C ALA A 159 -15.05 -4.41 1.47
N TYR A 160 -14.96 -3.11 1.71
CA TYR A 160 -15.34 -2.47 2.96
C TYR A 160 -16.24 -1.27 2.68
N GLU A 161 -17.43 -1.30 3.26
CA GLU A 161 -18.40 -0.22 3.20
C GLU A 161 -18.61 0.37 4.60
N ASN A 162 -18.91 1.66 4.67
CA ASN A 162 -19.23 2.34 5.92
C ASN A 162 -18.19 2.13 7.03
N ALA A 163 -16.90 2.32 6.70
CA ALA A 163 -15.83 2.19 7.69
C ALA A 163 -16.10 3.05 8.92
N ALA A 164 -16.01 2.43 10.11
CA ALA A 164 -16.19 3.14 11.37
C ALA A 164 -15.06 4.18 11.58
N ALA A 165 -15.40 5.29 12.23
CA ALA A 165 -14.43 6.31 12.60
C ALA A 165 -13.30 5.70 13.46
N GLY A 166 -12.06 6.08 13.17
CA GLY A 166 -10.87 5.58 13.84
C GLY A 166 -10.43 4.18 13.43
N GLN A 167 -11.06 3.56 12.43
CA GLN A 167 -10.75 2.20 12.01
C GLN A 167 -10.23 2.13 10.57
N GLY A 168 -9.25 1.25 10.37
CA GLY A 168 -8.72 0.93 9.05
C GLY A 168 -8.35 -0.53 8.91
N ARG A 169 -7.91 -0.88 7.71
CA ARG A 169 -7.41 -2.21 7.37
C ARG A 169 -5.98 -2.12 6.88
N PHE A 170 -5.14 -3.00 7.41
CA PHE A 170 -3.73 -3.09 7.07
C PHE A 170 -3.43 -4.40 6.35
N ILE A 171 -2.90 -4.31 5.13
CA ILE A 171 -2.38 -5.42 4.34
C ILE A 171 -0.91 -5.19 4.02
N HIS A 172 -0.12 -6.25 3.99
CA HIS A 172 1.31 -6.16 3.69
C HIS A 172 1.77 -7.39 2.89
N THR A 173 2.96 -7.31 2.28
CA THR A 173 3.40 -8.37 1.37
C THR A 173 3.88 -9.62 2.10
N TYR A 174 4.60 -9.48 3.22
CA TYR A 174 5.24 -10.61 3.92
C TYR A 174 4.78 -10.72 5.36
N LYS A 175 4.44 -11.91 5.79
CA LYS A 175 4.03 -12.23 7.17
C LYS A 175 5.07 -11.81 8.19
N CYS A 176 6.35 -12.04 7.88
CA CYS A 176 7.51 -11.68 8.69
C CYS A 176 8.77 -11.68 7.84
N ASP A 177 9.92 -11.39 8.43
CA ASP A 177 11.22 -11.61 7.80
C ASP A 177 11.50 -13.11 7.67
N GLY A 178 12.33 -13.48 6.68
CA GLY A 178 12.66 -14.88 6.40
C GLY A 178 13.46 -15.06 5.11
N ASN A 179 13.79 -16.34 4.82
CA ASN A 179 14.43 -16.76 3.58
C ASN A 179 13.98 -18.19 3.21
N PRO A 180 13.04 -18.38 2.24
CA PRO A 180 12.31 -17.33 1.54
C PRO A 180 11.38 -16.51 2.45
N LEU A 181 10.97 -15.33 1.97
CA LEU A 181 10.01 -14.48 2.68
C LEU A 181 8.61 -15.09 2.64
N PRO A 182 7.97 -15.40 3.78
CA PRO A 182 6.61 -15.94 3.78
C PRO A 182 5.59 -14.88 3.40
N SER A 183 4.68 -15.19 2.48
CA SER A 183 3.61 -14.28 2.08
C SER A 183 2.64 -13.99 3.22
N PHE A 184 2.02 -12.79 3.18
CA PHE A 184 0.91 -12.43 4.08
C PHE A 184 -0.23 -13.46 3.99
N GLU A 185 -0.87 -13.73 5.13
CA GLU A 185 -1.97 -14.67 5.29
C GLU A 185 -3.15 -14.04 6.03
N GLY A 186 -4.34 -14.49 5.70
CA GLY A 186 -5.58 -14.06 6.33
C GLY A 186 -6.18 -12.79 5.74
N GLU A 187 -7.10 -12.18 6.49
CA GLU A 187 -7.72 -10.91 6.15
C GLU A 187 -6.81 -9.73 6.48
N PRO A 188 -6.96 -8.57 5.79
CA PRO A 188 -6.33 -7.33 6.22
C PRO A 188 -6.67 -7.02 7.69
N LYS A 189 -5.63 -6.76 8.49
CA LYS A 189 -5.75 -6.57 9.94
C LYS A 189 -6.53 -5.31 10.27
N LEU A 190 -7.48 -5.38 11.19
CA LEU A 190 -8.18 -4.21 11.72
C LEU A 190 -7.22 -3.39 12.59
N VAL A 191 -7.02 -2.10 12.26
CA VAL A 191 -6.09 -1.21 12.93
C VAL A 191 -6.75 0.12 13.28
N GLU A 192 -6.16 0.88 14.21
CA GLU A 192 -6.59 2.23 14.57
C GLU A 192 -5.94 3.28 13.66
N ILE A 193 -6.70 4.34 13.34
CA ILE A 193 -6.24 5.50 12.58
C ILE A 193 -6.55 6.76 13.39
N PRO A 194 -5.55 7.60 13.74
CA PRO A 194 -5.78 8.86 14.44
C PRO A 194 -6.49 9.91 13.56
N SER A 195 -6.82 11.06 14.14
CA SER A 195 -7.47 12.17 13.40
C SER A 195 -6.48 13.06 12.65
N ASP A 196 -5.23 13.07 13.09
CA ASP A 196 -4.19 13.97 12.58
C ASP A 196 -3.24 13.24 11.63
N ILE A 197 -2.97 13.83 10.46
CA ILE A 197 -2.11 13.24 9.43
C ILE A 197 -0.65 13.18 9.86
N ASP A 198 -0.17 14.18 10.60
CA ASP A 198 1.22 14.23 11.05
C ASP A 198 1.45 13.21 12.17
N GLU A 199 0.50 13.06 13.08
CA GLU A 199 0.49 12.00 14.10
C GLU A 199 0.55 10.62 13.44
N PHE A 200 -0.30 10.37 12.44
CA PHE A 200 -0.33 9.08 11.75
C PHE A 200 0.95 8.80 10.96
N THR A 201 1.48 9.83 10.29
CA THR A 201 2.76 9.72 9.55
C THR A 201 3.91 9.40 10.49
N ASP A 202 4.00 10.09 11.62
CA ASP A 202 5.01 9.89 12.65
C ASP A 202 4.91 8.50 13.29
N LEU A 203 3.70 8.06 13.63
CA LEU A 203 3.45 6.72 14.17
C LEU A 203 4.00 5.65 13.23
N LEU A 204 3.61 5.70 11.96
CA LEU A 204 4.05 4.73 10.96
C LEU A 204 5.57 4.78 10.78
N TRP A 205 6.13 5.97 10.53
CA TRP A 205 7.56 6.12 10.22
C TRP A 205 8.48 5.70 11.38
N LYS A 206 8.08 5.99 12.61
CA LYS A 206 8.84 5.61 13.81
C LYS A 206 8.72 4.13 14.15
N SER A 207 7.63 3.48 13.75
CA SER A 207 7.37 2.06 14.01
C SER A 207 8.02 1.12 13.00
N LEU A 208 8.31 1.60 11.78
CA LEU A 208 9.02 0.80 10.77
C LEU A 208 10.47 0.53 11.21
N ASN A 209 10.95 -0.71 10.97
CA ASN A 209 12.33 -1.09 11.25
C ASN A 209 13.32 -0.09 10.60
N GLN A 210 14.24 0.45 11.41
CA GLN A 210 15.11 1.55 11.03
C GLN A 210 16.04 1.21 9.86
N ASP A 211 16.50 -0.04 9.78
CA ASP A 211 17.44 -0.45 8.74
C ASP A 211 16.75 -0.70 7.40
N ASN A 212 15.53 -1.20 7.46
CA ASN A 212 14.78 -1.67 6.28
C ASN A 212 13.83 -0.63 5.68
N LYS A 213 13.37 0.38 6.45
CA LYS A 213 12.45 1.41 5.92
C LYS A 213 13.10 2.23 4.81
N VAL A 214 12.32 2.57 3.79
CA VAL A 214 12.77 3.32 2.61
C VAL A 214 11.95 4.58 2.41
N SER A 215 10.65 4.46 2.21
CA SER A 215 9.75 5.60 1.99
C SER A 215 8.36 5.32 2.53
N LEU A 216 7.66 6.38 2.91
CA LEU A 216 6.28 6.39 3.40
C LEU A 216 5.51 7.50 2.69
N PHE A 217 4.29 7.19 2.28
CA PHE A 217 3.27 8.12 1.81
C PHE A 217 2.04 7.99 2.70
N VAL A 218 1.44 9.13 3.08
CA VAL A 218 0.16 9.20 3.81
C VAL A 218 -0.72 10.25 3.15
N ARG A 219 -2.01 9.97 3.00
CA ARG A 219 -3.01 10.89 2.49
C ARG A 219 -4.28 10.84 3.31
N PHE A 220 -4.79 12.02 3.67
CA PHE A 220 -6.11 12.23 4.25
C PHE A 220 -6.97 12.97 3.23
N ILE A 221 -8.15 12.45 2.93
CA ILE A 221 -9.09 12.99 1.95
C ILE A 221 -10.37 13.36 2.72
N ASP A 222 -10.72 14.62 2.75
CA ASP A 222 -11.97 15.09 3.35
C ASP A 222 -13.16 14.45 2.60
N ILE A 223 -14.00 13.73 3.32
CA ILE A 223 -15.07 12.91 2.72
C ILE A 223 -16.15 13.76 2.10
N GLU A 224 -16.40 14.97 2.65
CA GLU A 224 -17.45 15.87 2.16
C GLU A 224 -17.00 16.65 0.91
N THR A 225 -15.74 17.10 0.90
CA THR A 225 -15.25 18.01 -0.16
C THR A 225 -14.37 17.34 -1.20
N GLY A 226 -13.84 16.14 -0.91
CA GLY A 226 -12.83 15.45 -1.74
C GLY A 226 -11.45 16.11 -1.72
N LYS A 227 -11.26 17.24 -0.98
CA LYS A 227 -9.94 17.86 -0.82
C LYS A 227 -9.02 16.94 -0.01
N TYR A 228 -7.74 16.97 -0.35
CA TYR A 228 -6.78 16.10 0.34
C TYR A 228 -5.51 16.86 0.74
N GLU A 229 -4.85 16.30 1.73
CA GLU A 229 -3.48 16.60 2.10
C GLU A 229 -2.65 15.32 2.14
N SER A 230 -1.36 15.44 1.85
CA SER A 230 -0.45 14.30 1.78
C SER A 230 0.86 14.58 2.50
N ARG A 231 1.51 13.51 2.94
CA ARG A 231 2.87 13.52 3.49
C ARG A 231 3.72 12.49 2.78
N ILE A 232 4.94 12.86 2.44
CA ILE A 232 5.98 11.95 1.91
C ILE A 232 7.17 12.01 2.85
N VAL A 233 7.61 10.86 3.31
CA VAL A 233 8.83 10.72 4.12
C VAL A 233 9.76 9.73 3.42
N ASN A 234 10.98 10.18 3.11
CA ASN A 234 12.01 9.36 2.51
C ASN A 234 13.18 9.22 3.48
N LYS A 235 13.77 8.02 3.57
CA LYS A 235 15.01 7.80 4.34
C LYS A 235 16.20 8.44 3.65
N ASN A 236 16.27 8.29 2.34
CA ASN A 236 17.27 8.95 1.50
C ASN A 236 16.75 10.36 1.15
N LYS A 237 17.64 11.37 1.26
CA LYS A 237 17.33 12.78 0.99
C LYS A 237 18.37 13.34 0.01
#